data_be935aedc23d3edb6dc61dec2d6891eb
#
_entry.id   be935aedc23d3edb6dc61dec2d6891eb
#
_cell.length_a   1.000
_cell.length_b   1.000
_cell.length_c   1.000
_cell.angle_alpha   90.00
_cell.angle_beta   90.00
_cell.angle_gamma   90.00
#
_symmetry.space_group_name_H-M   'P 1'
#
loop_
_entity.id
_entity.type
_entity.pdbx_description
1 polymer ?
#
loop_
_entity_poly.entity_id
_entity_poly.type
_entity_poly.pdbx_seq_one_letter_code
_entity_poly.pdbx_strand_id
1 'polypeptide(L)'
;KVNPENAMKPSYFEVEILLDGKYYSYGFEIILSKSRFISEWLVELHADNSEKILFTRDIANGTYELCGMLARKGLKEKLDVYADDIRGDGSVLFLAVMNQNKKNLYESHKTAAILKNVFLWIKDSLDINYPNQPISDYSYLAQADKVSEVCRIISAFGTGITDFALVDVPVEKVLHGLSKNLQDKILSNIEQKQVEVRNHPQIKGINMILRTLADLFIIMIDGSDTVKCQTIEFSHGRKNVLFNLEEESDG
;
A
#
# COMPACT_ATOMS: atom_id res chain seq x y z
N LYS A 1 5.24 -4.34 22.24
CA LYS A 1 6.38 -5.02 22.93
C LYS A 1 6.37 -6.47 22.51
N VAL A 2 7.46 -6.95 21.90
CA VAL A 2 7.61 -8.38 21.52
C VAL A 2 7.77 -9.17 22.82
N ASN A 3 6.96 -10.23 22.99
CA ASN A 3 7.16 -11.18 24.10
C ASN A 3 8.57 -11.80 23.94
N PRO A 4 9.47 -11.68 24.94
CA PRO A 4 10.83 -12.23 24.85
C PRO A 4 10.89 -13.70 24.47
N GLU A 5 9.91 -14.51 24.91
CA GLU A 5 9.82 -15.93 24.59
C GLU A 5 9.58 -16.21 23.09
N ASN A 6 9.02 -15.23 22.37
CA ASN A 6 8.72 -15.32 20.95
C ASN A 6 9.74 -14.56 20.07
N ALA A 7 10.72 -13.90 20.68
CA ALA A 7 11.66 -13.05 19.94
C ALA A 7 12.43 -13.79 18.84
N MET A 8 12.64 -15.10 19.03
CA MET A 8 13.37 -15.97 18.07
C MET A 8 12.44 -16.86 17.25
N LYS A 9 11.12 -16.80 17.48
CA LYS A 9 10.17 -17.57 16.68
C LYS A 9 9.87 -16.82 15.38
N PRO A 10 9.64 -17.54 14.28
CA PRO A 10 9.23 -16.93 13.04
C PRO A 10 7.82 -16.33 13.15
N SER A 11 7.63 -15.19 12.48
CA SER A 11 6.33 -14.62 12.17
C SER A 11 5.97 -15.01 10.75
N TYR A 12 4.74 -15.46 10.56
CA TYR A 12 4.18 -15.91 9.29
C TYR A 12 3.38 -14.77 8.66
N PHE A 13 3.61 -14.53 7.37
CA PHE A 13 2.87 -13.59 6.56
C PHE A 13 2.44 -14.25 5.27
N GLU A 14 1.18 -14.16 4.95
CA GLU A 14 0.62 -14.70 3.73
C GLU A 14 -0.54 -13.83 3.24
N VAL A 15 -0.67 -13.73 1.93
CA VAL A 15 -1.77 -13.04 1.26
C VAL A 15 -2.29 -13.89 0.11
N GLU A 16 -3.62 -14.06 0.07
CA GLU A 16 -4.31 -14.66 -1.06
C GLU A 16 -4.83 -13.57 -1.98
N ILE A 17 -4.52 -13.67 -3.26
CA ILE A 17 -4.82 -12.64 -4.25
C ILE A 17 -5.47 -13.24 -5.49
N LEU A 18 -6.36 -12.46 -6.13
CA LEU A 18 -6.97 -12.81 -7.41
C LEU A 18 -6.28 -12.01 -8.53
N LEU A 19 -5.61 -12.71 -9.45
CA LEU A 19 -4.94 -12.13 -10.61
C LEU A 19 -5.38 -12.85 -11.87
N ASP A 20 -5.89 -12.12 -12.85
CA ASP A 20 -6.32 -12.66 -14.16
C ASP A 20 -7.27 -13.87 -14.03
N GLY A 21 -8.19 -13.82 -13.06
CA GLY A 21 -9.18 -14.88 -12.82
C GLY A 21 -8.64 -16.12 -12.10
N LYS A 22 -7.42 -16.09 -11.58
CA LYS A 22 -6.80 -17.16 -10.80
C LYS A 22 -6.42 -16.69 -9.41
N TYR A 23 -6.53 -17.59 -8.46
CA TYR A 23 -6.12 -17.32 -7.08
C TYR A 23 -4.68 -17.76 -6.85
N TYR A 24 -3.93 -16.92 -6.13
CA TYR A 24 -2.56 -17.20 -5.73
C TYR A 24 -2.40 -16.90 -4.25
N SER A 25 -1.61 -17.73 -3.57
CA SER A 25 -1.10 -17.45 -2.23
C SER A 25 0.39 -17.13 -2.33
N TYR A 26 0.78 -15.99 -1.81
CA TYR A 26 2.18 -15.61 -1.62
C TYR A 26 2.46 -15.35 -0.16
N GLY A 27 3.53 -15.94 0.35
CA GLY A 27 3.89 -15.75 1.75
C GLY A 27 5.36 -15.94 2.03
N PHE A 28 5.72 -15.62 3.27
CA PHE A 28 7.06 -15.78 3.81
C PHE A 28 7.02 -15.88 5.34
N GLU A 29 8.07 -16.45 5.90
CA GLU A 29 8.33 -16.41 7.33
C GLU A 29 9.58 -15.59 7.64
N ILE A 30 9.54 -14.83 8.72
CA ILE A 30 10.62 -13.93 9.13
C ILE A 30 10.83 -13.97 10.65
N ILE A 31 12.08 -14.01 11.09
CA ILE A 31 12.44 -13.74 12.49
C ILE A 31 12.59 -12.22 12.64
N LEU A 32 11.54 -11.56 13.16
CA LEU A 32 11.45 -10.11 13.23
C LEU A 32 12.60 -9.48 14.02
N SER A 33 13.01 -10.09 15.14
CA SER A 33 14.12 -9.60 15.96
C SER A 33 15.46 -9.56 15.23
N LYS A 34 15.61 -10.35 14.17
CA LYS A 34 16.83 -10.45 13.33
C LYS A 34 16.64 -9.81 11.95
N SER A 35 15.42 -9.38 11.62
CA SER A 35 15.05 -8.94 10.27
C SER A 35 15.51 -9.97 9.21
N ARG A 36 15.31 -11.25 9.49
CA ARG A 36 15.82 -12.35 8.65
C ARG A 36 14.70 -13.26 8.20
N PHE A 37 14.49 -13.36 6.90
CA PHE A 37 13.59 -14.32 6.27
C PHE A 37 14.14 -15.76 6.42
N ILE A 38 13.25 -16.73 6.61
CA ILE A 38 13.59 -18.14 6.75
C ILE A 38 12.90 -19.03 5.72
N SER A 39 11.78 -18.60 5.18
CA SER A 39 11.07 -19.28 4.08
C SER A 39 10.34 -18.28 3.20
N GLU A 40 10.02 -18.68 1.96
CA GLU A 40 9.24 -17.92 0.98
C GLU A 40 8.55 -18.87 0.01
N TRP A 41 7.30 -18.56 -0.40
CA TRP A 41 6.54 -19.39 -1.35
C TRP A 41 5.58 -18.60 -2.20
N LEU A 42 5.24 -19.16 -3.35
CA LEU A 42 4.16 -18.76 -4.23
C LEU A 42 3.42 -20.00 -4.73
N VAL A 43 2.11 -20.03 -4.54
CA VAL A 43 1.23 -21.15 -4.86
C VAL A 43 0.05 -20.66 -5.70
N GLU A 44 -0.36 -21.41 -6.72
CA GLU A 44 -1.64 -21.22 -7.44
C GLU A 44 -2.70 -22.09 -6.74
N LEU A 45 -3.79 -21.44 -6.29
CA LEU A 45 -4.91 -22.10 -5.60
C LEU A 45 -6.01 -22.42 -6.59
N HIS A 46 -6.61 -23.61 -6.47
CA HIS A 46 -7.69 -24.07 -7.34
C HIS A 46 -9.01 -24.19 -6.58
N ALA A 47 -10.13 -24.09 -7.29
CA ALA A 47 -11.48 -24.14 -6.72
C ALA A 47 -11.82 -25.48 -6.03
N ASP A 48 -11.10 -26.54 -6.34
CA ASP A 48 -11.21 -27.86 -5.70
C ASP A 48 -10.36 -27.99 -4.42
N ASN A 49 -9.83 -26.88 -3.92
CA ASN A 49 -8.88 -26.79 -2.79
C ASN A 49 -7.53 -27.49 -3.07
N SER A 50 -7.22 -27.83 -4.32
CA SER A 50 -5.87 -28.25 -4.67
C SER A 50 -4.93 -27.05 -4.79
N GLU A 51 -3.67 -27.29 -4.49
CA GLU A 51 -2.62 -26.29 -4.53
C GLU A 51 -1.56 -26.68 -5.55
N LYS A 52 -1.09 -25.72 -6.31
CA LYS A 52 0.01 -25.93 -7.23
C LYS A 52 1.15 -24.99 -6.91
N ILE A 53 2.20 -25.54 -6.34
CA ILE A 53 3.42 -24.80 -6.04
C ILE A 53 4.00 -24.24 -7.34
N LEU A 54 4.36 -22.96 -7.33
CA LEU A 54 5.11 -22.28 -8.38
C LEU A 54 6.57 -22.12 -7.97
N PHE A 55 6.83 -21.68 -6.75
CA PHE A 55 8.14 -21.80 -6.13
C PHE A 55 8.03 -21.90 -4.61
N THR A 56 9.03 -22.55 -4.03
CA THR A 56 9.32 -22.51 -2.60
C THR A 56 10.79 -22.25 -2.38
N ARG A 57 11.11 -21.61 -1.27
CA ARG A 57 12.47 -21.35 -0.84
C ARG A 57 12.57 -21.57 0.66
N ASP A 58 13.36 -22.55 1.08
CA ASP A 58 13.75 -22.76 2.46
C ASP A 58 15.13 -22.14 2.67
N ILE A 59 15.13 -20.92 3.17
CA ILE A 59 16.32 -20.09 3.33
C ILE A 59 17.19 -20.63 4.46
N ALA A 60 16.54 -21.19 5.50
CA ALA A 60 17.25 -21.74 6.65
C ALA A 60 18.13 -22.93 6.25
N ASN A 61 17.65 -23.78 5.34
CA ASN A 61 18.37 -24.96 4.83
C ASN A 61 19.10 -24.68 3.50
N GLY A 62 18.96 -23.48 2.94
CA GLY A 62 19.58 -23.10 1.67
C GLY A 62 19.07 -23.93 0.49
N THR A 63 17.76 -24.23 0.45
CA THR A 63 17.15 -24.98 -0.65
C THR A 63 16.03 -24.16 -1.29
N TYR A 64 15.77 -24.45 -2.56
CA TYR A 64 14.63 -23.88 -3.28
C TYR A 64 14.11 -24.86 -4.33
N GLU A 65 12.86 -24.67 -4.73
CA GLU A 65 12.23 -25.45 -5.79
C GLU A 65 11.43 -24.51 -6.70
N LEU A 66 11.60 -24.71 -8.01
CA LEU A 66 10.82 -24.03 -9.05
C LEU A 66 9.91 -25.06 -9.72
N CYS A 67 8.60 -24.83 -9.73
CA CYS A 67 7.61 -25.76 -10.20
C CYS A 67 6.70 -25.18 -11.29
N GLY A 68 5.88 -26.04 -11.90
CA GLY A 68 4.83 -25.64 -12.79
C GLY A 68 5.31 -24.80 -13.97
N MET A 69 4.71 -23.64 -14.16
CA MET A 69 5.06 -22.76 -15.28
C MET A 69 6.45 -22.13 -15.16
N LEU A 70 7.00 -22.03 -13.94
CA LEU A 70 8.33 -21.49 -13.69
C LEU A 70 9.43 -22.54 -13.95
N ALA A 71 9.08 -23.83 -13.92
CA ALA A 71 10.01 -24.95 -14.21
C ALA A 71 10.15 -25.27 -15.72
N ARG A 72 9.58 -24.45 -16.61
CA ARG A 72 9.69 -24.68 -18.06
C ARG A 72 11.12 -24.47 -18.54
N LYS A 73 11.56 -25.36 -19.45
CA LYS A 73 12.91 -25.28 -20.06
C LYS A 73 13.17 -23.87 -20.64
N GLY A 74 14.40 -23.38 -20.47
CA GLY A 74 14.83 -22.05 -20.88
C GLY A 74 14.45 -20.94 -19.89
N LEU A 75 13.32 -21.04 -19.19
CA LEU A 75 12.97 -20.16 -18.09
C LEU A 75 13.61 -20.62 -16.78
N LYS A 76 13.48 -21.94 -16.49
CA LYS A 76 14.01 -22.51 -15.25
C LYS A 76 15.48 -22.22 -15.08
N GLU A 77 16.29 -22.45 -16.13
CA GLU A 77 17.73 -22.22 -16.09
C GLU A 77 18.09 -20.76 -15.77
N LYS A 78 17.28 -19.79 -16.22
CA LYS A 78 17.47 -18.38 -15.89
C LYS A 78 17.06 -18.05 -14.46
N LEU A 79 15.94 -18.63 -14.01
CA LEU A 79 15.45 -18.41 -12.64
C LEU A 79 16.37 -19.10 -11.62
N ASP A 80 16.92 -20.27 -11.95
CA ASP A 80 17.87 -20.99 -11.11
C ASP A 80 19.10 -20.14 -10.78
N VAL A 81 19.64 -19.39 -11.74
CA VAL A 81 20.77 -18.47 -11.50
C VAL A 81 20.44 -17.47 -10.39
N TYR A 82 19.27 -16.81 -10.47
CA TYR A 82 18.87 -15.82 -9.47
C TYR A 82 18.50 -16.44 -8.13
N ALA A 83 17.87 -17.61 -8.13
CA ALA A 83 17.53 -18.33 -6.90
C ALA A 83 18.77 -18.87 -6.19
N ASP A 84 19.75 -19.34 -6.96
CA ASP A 84 21.01 -19.86 -6.45
C ASP A 84 21.87 -18.78 -5.79
N ASP A 85 21.95 -17.60 -6.40
CA ASP A 85 22.69 -16.44 -5.87
C ASP A 85 22.22 -16.04 -4.46
N ILE A 86 20.94 -16.23 -4.16
CA ILE A 86 20.34 -15.83 -2.87
C ILE A 86 19.91 -17.03 -2.01
N ARG A 87 20.31 -18.24 -2.34
CA ARG A 87 19.82 -19.51 -1.78
C ARG A 87 19.67 -19.48 -0.26
N GLY A 88 20.71 -19.12 0.48
CA GLY A 88 20.74 -19.01 1.94
C GLY A 88 20.68 -17.57 2.47
N ASP A 89 20.49 -16.58 1.60
CA ASP A 89 20.44 -15.18 2.01
C ASP A 89 19.05 -14.81 2.56
N GLY A 90 18.96 -14.66 3.88
CA GLY A 90 17.74 -14.26 4.57
C GLY A 90 17.50 -12.75 4.60
N SER A 91 18.31 -11.94 3.95
CA SER A 91 18.09 -10.47 3.88
C SER A 91 17.15 -10.05 2.76
N VAL A 92 16.92 -10.93 1.77
CA VAL A 92 16.12 -10.63 0.57
C VAL A 92 15.12 -11.73 0.27
N LEU A 93 13.99 -11.34 -0.33
CA LEU A 93 12.98 -12.24 -0.90
C LEU A 93 13.24 -12.45 -2.39
N PHE A 94 13.01 -13.65 -2.88
CA PHE A 94 13.16 -14.00 -4.30
C PHE A 94 12.23 -13.16 -5.18
N LEU A 95 10.99 -12.95 -4.75
CA LEU A 95 10.04 -12.09 -5.45
C LEU A 95 10.58 -10.66 -5.63
N ALA A 96 11.24 -10.11 -4.62
CA ALA A 96 11.84 -8.78 -4.70
C ALA A 96 13.02 -8.75 -5.69
N VAL A 97 13.91 -9.75 -5.64
CA VAL A 97 15.05 -9.87 -6.58
C VAL A 97 14.56 -9.99 -8.02
N MET A 98 13.50 -10.76 -8.25
CA MET A 98 12.92 -10.94 -9.59
C MET A 98 12.29 -9.66 -10.15
N ASN A 99 12.05 -8.64 -9.33
CA ASN A 99 11.51 -7.34 -9.78
C ASN A 99 12.55 -6.21 -9.85
N GLN A 100 13.84 -6.53 -9.71
CA GLN A 100 14.95 -5.60 -9.89
C GLN A 100 15.58 -5.78 -11.27
N ASN A 101 15.31 -4.84 -12.19
CA ASN A 101 15.95 -4.77 -13.52
C ASN A 101 15.84 -6.05 -14.39
N LYS A 102 14.69 -6.74 -14.34
CA LYS A 102 14.45 -8.00 -15.08
C LYS A 102 13.60 -7.83 -16.34
N LYS A 103 13.55 -6.62 -16.93
CA LYS A 103 12.71 -6.32 -18.11
C LYS A 103 12.85 -7.35 -19.22
N ASN A 104 14.08 -7.67 -19.63
CA ASN A 104 14.37 -8.62 -20.71
C ASN A 104 13.90 -10.05 -20.41
N LEU A 105 13.90 -10.46 -19.13
CA LEU A 105 13.38 -11.76 -18.72
C LEU A 105 11.87 -11.84 -19.00
N TYR A 106 11.12 -10.84 -18.57
CA TYR A 106 9.67 -10.80 -18.72
C TYR A 106 9.22 -10.61 -20.17
N GLU A 107 9.99 -9.90 -20.98
CA GLU A 107 9.75 -9.78 -22.43
C GLU A 107 9.96 -11.11 -23.16
N SER A 108 10.99 -11.87 -22.77
CA SER A 108 11.34 -13.15 -23.37
C SER A 108 10.49 -14.32 -22.87
N HIS A 109 10.02 -14.26 -21.62
CA HIS A 109 9.30 -15.34 -20.95
C HIS A 109 8.01 -14.83 -20.29
N LYS A 110 6.93 -14.76 -21.05
CA LYS A 110 5.63 -14.27 -20.58
C LYS A 110 5.10 -15.04 -19.36
N THR A 111 5.42 -16.34 -19.23
CA THR A 111 5.02 -17.15 -18.08
C THR A 111 5.68 -16.72 -16.76
N ALA A 112 6.81 -16.04 -16.80
CA ALA A 112 7.43 -15.45 -15.63
C ALA A 112 6.69 -14.19 -15.14
N ALA A 113 5.80 -13.61 -15.94
CA ALA A 113 5.07 -12.40 -15.59
C ALA A 113 4.28 -12.52 -14.28
N ILE A 114 3.92 -13.74 -13.87
CA ILE A 114 3.26 -13.97 -12.57
C ILE A 114 4.08 -13.40 -11.40
N LEU A 115 5.41 -13.56 -11.41
CA LEU A 115 6.28 -13.00 -10.38
C LEU A 115 6.21 -11.46 -10.34
N LYS A 116 6.12 -10.84 -11.51
CA LYS A 116 5.94 -9.39 -11.61
C LYS A 116 4.55 -8.96 -11.16
N ASN A 117 3.50 -9.66 -11.58
CA ASN A 117 2.12 -9.30 -11.28
C ASN A 117 1.81 -9.40 -9.79
N VAL A 118 2.30 -10.46 -9.11
CA VAL A 118 2.19 -10.61 -7.66
C VAL A 118 2.91 -9.48 -6.93
N PHE A 119 4.13 -9.15 -7.35
CA PHE A 119 4.90 -8.05 -6.77
C PHE A 119 4.19 -6.70 -6.94
N LEU A 120 3.68 -6.41 -8.14
CA LEU A 120 2.97 -5.16 -8.41
C LEU A 120 1.66 -5.08 -7.62
N TRP A 121 0.95 -6.19 -7.45
CA TRP A 121 -0.24 -6.21 -6.61
C TRP A 121 0.09 -5.85 -5.16
N ILE A 122 1.14 -6.45 -4.59
CA ILE A 122 1.59 -6.14 -3.23
C ILE A 122 2.01 -4.67 -3.12
N LYS A 123 2.74 -4.16 -4.12
CA LYS A 123 3.23 -2.79 -4.12
C LYS A 123 2.15 -1.73 -4.30
N ASP A 124 1.19 -1.99 -5.20
CA ASP A 124 0.28 -0.96 -5.71
C ASP A 124 -1.16 -1.11 -5.18
N SER A 125 -1.53 -2.30 -4.64
CA SER A 125 -2.89 -2.61 -4.20
C SER A 125 -2.98 -2.96 -2.71
N LEU A 126 -1.90 -3.44 -2.08
CA LEU A 126 -1.90 -3.76 -0.66
C LEU A 126 -1.68 -2.49 0.16
N ASP A 127 -2.68 -2.10 0.94
CA ASP A 127 -2.56 -1.02 1.92
C ASP A 127 -2.36 -1.61 3.32
N ILE A 128 -1.28 -1.19 3.99
CA ILE A 128 -0.93 -1.66 5.34
C ILE A 128 -1.20 -0.55 6.33
N ASN A 129 -2.26 -0.72 7.11
CA ASN A 129 -2.64 0.22 8.16
C ASN A 129 -2.13 -0.26 9.52
N TYR A 130 -1.32 0.58 10.18
CA TYR A 130 -0.83 0.31 11.52
C TYR A 130 -1.78 0.90 12.57
N PRO A 131 -1.96 0.24 13.74
CA PRO A 131 -2.88 0.71 14.78
C PRO A 131 -2.62 2.13 15.30
N ASN A 132 -1.36 2.58 15.19
CA ASN A 132 -0.92 3.91 15.61
C ASN A 132 -0.73 4.89 14.44
N GLN A 133 -1.16 4.49 13.25
CA GLN A 133 -1.18 5.34 12.08
C GLN A 133 -2.61 5.44 11.57
N PRO A 134 -3.06 6.62 11.23
CA PRO A 134 -4.38 6.77 10.63
C PRO A 134 -4.42 6.10 9.26
N ILE A 135 -5.61 5.69 8.86
CA ILE A 135 -5.88 5.23 7.50
C ILE A 135 -5.33 6.26 6.50
N SER A 136 -4.46 5.81 5.59
CA SER A 136 -3.68 6.71 4.73
C SER A 136 -4.47 7.30 3.57
N ASP A 137 -5.54 6.62 3.13
CA ASP A 137 -6.36 7.06 2.00
C ASP A 137 -7.74 7.56 2.45
N TYR A 138 -7.85 8.88 2.54
CA TYR A 138 -9.12 9.57 2.78
C TYR A 138 -9.75 10.12 1.48
N SER A 139 -9.22 9.76 0.32
CA SER A 139 -9.73 10.26 -0.97
C SER A 139 -11.19 9.90 -1.21
N TYR A 140 -11.69 8.80 -0.62
CA TYR A 140 -13.10 8.44 -0.67
C TYR A 140 -14.00 9.45 0.06
N LEU A 141 -13.51 10.16 1.07
CA LEU A 141 -14.25 11.22 1.75
C LEU A 141 -14.45 12.45 0.85
N ALA A 142 -13.57 12.65 -0.13
CA ALA A 142 -13.69 13.71 -1.10
C ALA A 142 -14.76 13.44 -2.19
N GLN A 143 -15.35 12.25 -2.23
CA GLN A 143 -16.42 11.89 -3.19
C GLN A 143 -17.78 12.30 -2.61
N ALA A 144 -18.24 13.48 -2.99
CA ALA A 144 -19.45 14.11 -2.44
C ALA A 144 -20.74 13.26 -2.57
N ASP A 145 -20.83 12.39 -3.56
CA ASP A 145 -21.98 11.52 -3.79
C ASP A 145 -22.15 10.40 -2.73
N LYS A 146 -21.13 10.13 -1.92
CA LYS A 146 -21.13 9.08 -0.88
C LYS A 146 -21.20 9.61 0.55
N VAL A 147 -21.18 10.93 0.77
CA VAL A 147 -21.14 11.52 2.11
C VAL A 147 -22.31 11.02 2.99
N SER A 148 -23.53 11.02 2.49
CA SER A 148 -24.70 10.59 3.25
C SER A 148 -24.66 9.12 3.63
N GLU A 149 -24.10 8.24 2.80
CA GLU A 149 -23.94 6.81 3.08
C GLU A 149 -22.86 6.59 4.15
N VAL A 150 -21.74 7.27 4.05
CA VAL A 150 -20.66 7.23 5.02
C VAL A 150 -21.15 7.73 6.38
N CYS A 151 -21.85 8.87 6.43
CA CYS A 151 -22.43 9.42 7.67
C CYS A 151 -23.42 8.45 8.31
N ARG A 152 -24.27 7.79 7.52
CA ARG A 152 -25.18 6.76 8.04
C ARG A 152 -24.47 5.62 8.71
N ILE A 153 -23.34 5.16 8.14
CA ILE A 153 -22.52 4.09 8.72
C ILE A 153 -21.86 4.59 10.01
N ILE A 154 -21.18 5.75 9.97
CA ILE A 154 -20.50 6.32 11.15
C ILE A 154 -21.49 6.55 12.30
N SER A 155 -22.67 7.09 12.03
CA SER A 155 -23.71 7.32 13.01
C SER A 155 -24.21 6.03 13.66
N ALA A 156 -24.22 4.91 12.92
CA ALA A 156 -24.62 3.61 13.44
C ALA A 156 -23.67 3.06 14.53
N PHE A 157 -22.44 3.55 14.59
CA PHE A 157 -21.49 3.24 15.65
C PHE A 157 -21.66 4.12 16.92
N GLY A 158 -22.68 4.98 16.95
CA GLY A 158 -22.96 5.81 18.12
C GLY A 158 -22.03 7.00 18.32
N THR A 159 -21.28 7.40 17.28
CA THR A 159 -20.32 8.51 17.31
C THR A 159 -21.00 9.88 17.51
N GLY A 160 -22.29 9.99 17.24
CA GLY A 160 -23.01 11.28 17.25
C GLY A 160 -22.78 12.12 16.01
N ILE A 161 -21.86 11.72 15.10
CA ILE A 161 -21.62 12.41 13.82
C ILE A 161 -22.84 12.24 12.93
N THR A 162 -23.40 13.35 12.48
CA THR A 162 -24.58 13.39 11.63
C THR A 162 -24.27 13.77 10.19
N ASP A 163 -23.18 14.50 9.97
CA ASP A 163 -22.73 14.93 8.66
C ASP A 163 -21.23 15.30 8.70
N PHE A 164 -20.60 15.42 7.54
CA PHE A 164 -19.30 16.02 7.39
C PHE A 164 -19.21 16.81 6.08
N ALA A 165 -18.35 17.81 6.07
CA ALA A 165 -18.10 18.64 4.91
C ALA A 165 -16.62 18.81 4.64
N LEU A 166 -16.27 18.92 3.36
CA LEU A 166 -14.94 19.38 2.94
C LEU A 166 -15.00 20.90 2.86
N VAL A 167 -14.18 21.55 3.66
CA VAL A 167 -14.14 23.03 3.76
C VAL A 167 -12.84 23.52 3.16
N ASP A 168 -12.94 24.50 2.25
CA ASP A 168 -11.77 25.12 1.65
C ASP A 168 -10.97 25.90 2.70
N VAL A 169 -9.68 25.67 2.73
CA VAL A 169 -8.75 26.36 3.63
C VAL A 169 -7.59 26.97 2.84
N PRO A 170 -7.03 28.10 3.28
CA PRO A 170 -5.86 28.67 2.63
C PRO A 170 -4.62 27.79 2.86
N VAL A 171 -3.70 27.78 1.88
CA VAL A 171 -2.44 27.00 1.97
C VAL A 171 -1.64 27.38 3.21
N GLU A 172 -1.72 28.62 3.65
CA GLU A 172 -1.06 29.12 4.85
C GLU A 172 -1.52 28.38 6.11
N LYS A 173 -2.82 27.99 6.19
CA LYS A 173 -3.34 27.15 7.29
C LYS A 173 -2.71 25.78 7.26
N VAL A 174 -2.55 25.18 6.08
CA VAL A 174 -1.91 23.86 5.90
C VAL A 174 -0.46 23.89 6.37
N LEU A 175 0.26 24.97 6.11
CA LEU A 175 1.68 25.12 6.45
C LEU A 175 1.91 25.62 7.88
N HIS A 176 0.86 26.11 8.54
CA HIS A 176 0.97 26.66 9.90
C HIS A 176 1.47 25.59 10.89
N GLY A 177 2.40 25.99 11.73
CA GLY A 177 2.98 25.11 12.76
C GLY A 177 4.04 24.13 12.25
N LEU A 178 4.26 24.01 10.94
CA LEU A 178 5.29 23.15 10.38
C LEU A 178 6.66 23.86 10.37
N SER A 179 7.73 23.08 10.52
CA SER A 179 9.10 23.62 10.38
C SER A 179 9.34 24.15 8.95
N LYS A 180 10.19 25.17 8.81
CA LYS A 180 10.49 25.78 7.50
C LYS A 180 10.94 24.75 6.46
N ASN A 181 11.79 23.81 6.83
CA ASN A 181 12.25 22.74 5.94
C ASN A 181 11.08 21.87 5.44
N LEU A 182 10.10 21.58 6.30
CA LEU A 182 8.93 20.78 5.92
C LEU A 182 7.98 21.58 5.02
N GLN A 183 7.78 22.88 5.31
CA GLN A 183 7.02 23.78 4.43
C GLN A 183 7.62 23.82 3.02
N ASP A 184 8.95 24.00 2.91
CA ASP A 184 9.65 24.08 1.63
C ASP A 184 9.53 22.75 0.85
N LYS A 185 9.59 21.59 1.54
CA LYS A 185 9.35 20.27 0.91
C LYS A 185 7.93 20.11 0.39
N ILE A 186 6.93 20.53 1.16
CA ILE A 186 5.51 20.43 0.74
C ILE A 186 5.28 21.32 -0.49
N LEU A 187 5.75 22.55 -0.47
CA LEU A 187 5.62 23.48 -1.60
C LEU A 187 6.34 22.94 -2.85
N SER A 188 7.56 22.42 -2.70
CA SER A 188 8.28 21.78 -3.80
C SER A 188 7.56 20.57 -4.37
N ASN A 189 6.94 19.73 -3.52
CA ASN A 189 6.13 18.60 -3.98
C ASN A 189 4.89 19.07 -4.76
N ILE A 190 4.21 20.12 -4.29
CA ILE A 190 3.06 20.70 -4.99
C ILE A 190 3.49 21.19 -6.37
N GLU A 191 4.58 21.95 -6.47
CA GLU A 191 5.13 22.43 -7.75
C GLU A 191 5.47 21.28 -8.70
N GLN A 192 6.13 20.22 -8.20
CA GLN A 192 6.43 19.04 -9.01
C GLN A 192 5.17 18.36 -9.54
N LYS A 193 4.13 18.24 -8.71
CA LYS A 193 2.85 17.65 -9.11
C LYS A 193 2.08 18.54 -10.11
N GLN A 194 2.15 19.85 -10.00
CA GLN A 194 1.61 20.77 -11.00
C GLN A 194 2.30 20.55 -12.37
N VAL A 195 3.63 20.43 -12.39
CA VAL A 195 4.38 20.14 -13.61
C VAL A 195 3.99 18.77 -14.18
N GLU A 196 3.79 17.76 -13.34
CA GLU A 196 3.36 16.43 -13.76
C GLU A 196 1.98 16.47 -14.44
N VAL A 197 0.99 17.17 -13.85
CA VAL A 197 -0.34 17.32 -14.43
C VAL A 197 -0.30 18.07 -15.76
N ARG A 198 0.48 19.16 -15.86
CA ARG A 198 0.67 19.91 -17.12
C ARG A 198 1.23 19.05 -18.23
N ASN A 199 2.24 18.23 -17.92
CA ASN A 199 2.92 17.42 -18.92
C ASN A 199 2.15 16.17 -19.35
N HIS A 200 1.10 15.82 -18.61
CA HIS A 200 0.30 14.60 -18.83
C HIS A 200 -1.20 14.95 -18.87
N PRO A 201 -1.73 15.48 -19.99
CA PRO A 201 -3.13 15.94 -20.10
C PRO A 201 -4.19 14.85 -19.80
N GLN A 202 -3.79 13.57 -19.82
CA GLN A 202 -4.66 12.46 -19.43
C GLN A 202 -4.90 12.40 -17.91
N ILE A 203 -4.07 13.05 -17.10
CA ILE A 203 -4.22 13.15 -15.65
C ILE A 203 -5.16 14.34 -15.38
N LYS A 204 -6.39 14.06 -14.95
CA LYS A 204 -7.40 15.09 -14.65
C LYS A 204 -7.08 15.90 -13.40
N GLY A 205 -6.28 15.34 -12.49
CA GLY A 205 -5.86 15.96 -11.25
C GLY A 205 -5.12 15.00 -10.36
N ILE A 206 -4.39 15.52 -9.39
CA ILE A 206 -3.67 14.76 -8.37
C ILE A 206 -4.14 15.24 -7.00
N ASN A 207 -4.49 14.30 -6.12
CA ASN A 207 -4.79 14.58 -4.73
C ASN A 207 -3.58 14.21 -3.88
N MET A 208 -3.18 15.12 -2.99
CA MET A 208 -2.17 14.88 -1.97
C MET A 208 -2.85 14.98 -0.61
N ILE A 209 -2.56 14.06 0.29
CA ILE A 209 -3.06 14.09 1.65
C ILE A 209 -1.92 14.48 2.56
N LEU A 210 -2.12 15.50 3.36
CA LEU A 210 -1.22 15.92 4.42
C LEU A 210 -1.95 15.79 5.75
N ARG A 211 -1.41 14.97 6.63
CA ARG A 211 -1.88 14.89 8.01
C ARG A 211 -0.88 15.54 8.95
N THR A 212 -1.39 16.39 9.82
CA THR A 212 -0.69 16.92 10.98
C THR A 212 -1.17 16.21 12.24
N LEU A 213 -0.69 16.62 13.40
CA LEU A 213 -1.21 16.11 14.68
C LEU A 213 -2.67 16.56 14.92
N ALA A 214 -3.05 17.71 14.37
CA ALA A 214 -4.32 18.38 14.63
C ALA A 214 -5.34 18.19 13.49
N ASP A 215 -4.88 18.15 12.24
CA ASP A 215 -5.76 18.25 11.07
C ASP A 215 -5.36 17.30 9.94
N LEU A 216 -6.35 17.00 9.11
CA LEU A 216 -6.19 16.35 7.82
C LEU A 216 -6.46 17.35 6.70
N PHE A 217 -5.50 17.51 5.79
CA PHE A 217 -5.66 18.38 4.62
C PHE A 217 -5.61 17.56 3.33
N ILE A 218 -6.53 17.86 2.43
CA ILE A 218 -6.58 17.33 1.07
C ILE A 218 -6.14 18.45 0.14
N ILE A 219 -5.00 18.28 -0.51
CA ILE A 219 -4.44 19.23 -1.47
C ILE A 219 -4.75 18.70 -2.85
N MET A 220 -5.63 19.37 -3.57
CA MET A 220 -6.03 19.00 -4.91
C MET A 220 -5.34 19.89 -5.93
N ILE A 221 -4.71 19.27 -6.91
CA ILE A 221 -4.02 19.93 -8.02
C ILE A 221 -4.71 19.48 -9.29
N ASP A 222 -5.40 20.38 -9.96
CA ASP A 222 -6.08 20.11 -11.22
C ASP A 222 -5.27 20.61 -12.43
N GLY A 223 -5.78 20.31 -13.64
CA GLY A 223 -5.13 20.72 -14.89
C GLY A 223 -5.16 22.22 -15.18
N SER A 224 -5.86 23.02 -14.35
CA SER A 224 -5.94 24.48 -14.49
C SER A 224 -4.89 25.22 -13.67
N ASP A 225 -3.89 24.53 -13.11
CA ASP A 225 -2.89 25.07 -12.19
C ASP A 225 -3.45 25.54 -10.82
N THR A 226 -4.71 25.31 -10.56
CA THR A 226 -5.31 25.69 -9.31
C THR A 226 -4.96 24.67 -8.24
N VAL A 227 -4.40 25.14 -7.14
CA VAL A 227 -4.19 24.34 -5.92
C VAL A 227 -5.31 24.66 -4.96
N LYS A 228 -6.14 23.67 -4.65
CA LYS A 228 -7.19 23.79 -3.63
C LYS A 228 -6.77 22.97 -2.42
N CYS A 229 -6.85 23.57 -1.25
CA CYS A 229 -6.65 22.86 0.01
C CYS A 229 -7.98 22.79 0.74
N GLN A 230 -8.32 21.59 1.21
CA GLN A 230 -9.53 21.34 1.98
C GLN A 230 -9.20 20.61 3.26
N THR A 231 -9.99 20.82 4.29
CA THR A 231 -10.03 20.01 5.50
C THR A 231 -11.41 19.42 5.71
N ILE A 232 -11.53 18.47 6.64
CA ILE A 232 -12.82 17.85 6.98
C ILE A 232 -13.32 18.48 8.26
N GLU A 233 -14.57 18.91 8.25
CA GLU A 233 -15.31 19.32 9.44
C GLU A 233 -16.48 18.38 9.65
N PHE A 234 -16.68 17.93 10.89
CA PHE A 234 -17.76 17.03 11.28
C PHE A 234 -18.88 17.80 11.95
N SER A 235 -20.12 17.40 11.69
CA SER A 235 -21.31 17.95 12.33
C SER A 235 -21.88 16.95 13.33
N HIS A 236 -22.22 17.42 14.54
CA HIS A 236 -22.85 16.64 15.57
C HIS A 236 -24.24 17.13 15.91
N GLY A 237 -25.15 16.17 16.02
CA GLY A 237 -26.51 16.39 16.54
C GLY A 237 -27.34 17.36 15.69
N ARG A 238 -28.48 17.80 16.29
CA ARG A 238 -29.47 18.64 15.58
C ARG A 238 -29.05 20.10 15.38
N LYS A 239 -27.99 20.57 16.00
CA LYS A 239 -27.58 21.97 16.00
C LYS A 239 -26.44 22.28 15.03
N ASN A 240 -26.02 21.34 14.21
CA ASN A 240 -24.89 21.48 13.27
C ASN A 240 -23.67 22.14 13.93
N VAL A 241 -23.32 21.68 15.12
CA VAL A 241 -22.05 22.11 15.76
C VAL A 241 -20.93 21.46 14.97
N LEU A 242 -20.03 22.27 14.48
CA LEU A 242 -18.90 21.83 13.67
C LEU A 242 -17.70 21.53 14.58
N PHE A 243 -17.04 20.40 14.31
CA PHE A 243 -15.85 19.93 14.99
C PHE A 243 -14.76 19.65 13.96
N ASN A 244 -13.54 20.05 14.24
CA ASN A 244 -12.39 19.63 13.47
C ASN A 244 -12.02 18.19 13.83
N LEU A 245 -11.19 17.56 13.00
CA LEU A 245 -10.74 16.17 13.24
C LEU A 245 -10.05 15.99 14.60
N GLU A 246 -9.32 17.00 15.07
CA GLU A 246 -8.63 16.99 16.38
C GLU A 246 -9.61 16.96 17.58
N GLU A 247 -10.80 17.50 17.39
CA GLU A 247 -11.84 17.58 18.43
C GLU A 247 -12.66 16.29 18.52
N GLU A 248 -12.50 15.38 17.53
CA GLU A 248 -13.12 14.06 17.56
C GLU A 248 -12.30 13.10 18.44
N SER A 249 -12.98 12.24 19.14
CA SER A 249 -12.32 11.19 19.93
C SER A 249 -11.76 10.10 19.02
N ASP A 250 -10.67 9.50 19.41
CA ASP A 250 -10.06 8.36 18.71
C ASP A 250 -10.93 7.06 18.76
N GLY A 251 -12.18 7.16 19.23
CA GLY A 251 -13.20 6.11 19.25
C GLY A 251 -13.14 5.22 20.48
#